data_7d21ee0bd206fa5e95c6dd167203fd40
#
_entry.id   7d21ee0bd206fa5e95c6dd167203fd40
#
_cell.length_a   1.000
_cell.length_b   1.000
_cell.length_c   1.000
_cell.angle_alpha   90.00
_cell.angle_beta   90.00
_cell.angle_gamma   90.00
#
_symmetry.space_group_name_H-M   'P 1'
#
loop_
_entity.id
_entity.type
_entity.pdbx_description
1 polymer ?
#
loop_
_entity_poly.entity_id
_entity_poly.type
_entity_poly.pdbx_seq_one_letter_code
_entity_poly.pdbx_strand_id
1 'polypeptide(L)'
;PGYLGRRDFRVYVVENKEWNAMAAPNDSIYVFSGLLKDMDDDEVAIVLGHELAHATHEHSRKSFKKTMLIQLAALGVVAVAEEAMQDKNKRAILQVATLLGATAWANGYGRFHEDQADRVGLRYAAEGGFDVSKGPRLWNRFAEKYGNSPKALNFFFGDHSVAEDRSRNLTREIALN
;
A
#
# COMPACT_ATOMS: atom_id res chain seq x y z
N PRO A 1 -0.96 -21.69 1.74
CA PRO A 1 -1.12 -22.33 0.44
C PRO A 1 0.21 -22.80 -0.12
N GLY A 2 0.28 -24.03 -0.68
CA GLY A 2 1.54 -24.63 -1.17
C GLY A 2 2.23 -23.85 -2.29
N TYR A 3 1.50 -23.00 -3.01
CA TYR A 3 2.04 -22.17 -4.08
C TYR A 3 2.75 -20.90 -3.60
N LEU A 4 2.67 -20.55 -2.30
CA LEU A 4 3.47 -19.47 -1.72
C LEU A 4 4.96 -19.84 -1.60
N GLY A 5 5.30 -21.08 -1.88
CA GLY A 5 6.65 -21.58 -1.78
C GLY A 5 7.14 -21.66 -0.34
N ARG A 6 8.47 -21.72 -0.16
CA ARG A 6 9.12 -21.76 1.16
C ARG A 6 9.49 -20.35 1.67
N ARG A 7 8.65 -19.34 1.43
CA ARG A 7 8.89 -18.00 1.99
C ARG A 7 8.41 -17.98 3.43
N ASP A 8 9.29 -17.60 4.33
CA ASP A 8 8.98 -17.40 5.74
C ASP A 8 8.56 -15.94 5.95
N PHE A 9 7.25 -15.70 5.99
CA PHE A 9 6.72 -14.39 6.32
C PHE A 9 6.73 -14.18 7.83
N ARG A 10 7.22 -13.01 8.25
CA ARG A 10 7.26 -12.61 9.65
C ARG A 10 6.24 -11.53 9.90
N VAL A 11 5.32 -11.77 10.83
CA VAL A 11 4.31 -10.78 11.21
C VAL A 11 4.71 -10.14 12.54
N TYR A 12 4.72 -8.81 12.58
CA TYR A 12 5.04 -8.01 13.75
C TYR A 12 3.86 -7.13 14.11
N VAL A 13 3.52 -7.09 15.39
CA VAL A 13 2.52 -6.15 15.92
C VAL A 13 3.24 -4.89 16.38
N VAL A 14 2.77 -3.74 15.87
CA VAL A 14 3.27 -2.42 16.24
C VAL A 14 2.22 -1.74 17.12
N GLU A 15 2.62 -1.26 18.28
CA GLU A 15 1.70 -0.53 19.16
C GLU A 15 1.35 0.84 18.56
N ASN A 16 0.16 0.95 18.00
CA ASN A 16 -0.39 2.15 17.41
C ASN A 16 -1.91 2.06 17.38
N LYS A 17 -2.60 3.17 17.68
CA LYS A 17 -4.09 3.23 17.73
C LYS A 17 -4.75 3.26 16.35
N GLU A 18 -4.00 3.58 15.33
CA GLU A 18 -4.53 3.66 13.96
C GLU A 18 -4.76 2.26 13.38
N TRP A 19 -5.64 2.17 12.39
CA TRP A 19 -5.81 0.95 11.60
C TRP A 19 -4.83 0.96 10.45
N ASN A 20 -3.84 0.10 10.52
CA ASN A 20 -2.86 -0.02 9.45
C ASN A 20 -2.22 -1.41 9.44
N ALA A 21 -1.80 -1.83 8.26
CA ALA A 21 -0.87 -2.92 8.05
C ALA A 21 0.01 -2.58 6.84
N MET A 22 1.20 -3.17 6.76
CA MET A 22 2.10 -2.95 5.63
C MET A 22 3.03 -4.13 5.41
N ALA A 23 3.26 -4.47 4.14
CA ALA A 23 4.26 -5.44 3.73
C ALA A 23 5.58 -4.74 3.41
N ALA A 24 6.65 -5.16 4.05
CA ALA A 24 7.99 -4.68 3.77
C ALA A 24 8.71 -5.54 2.70
N PRO A 25 9.74 -4.99 2.02
CA PRO A 25 10.49 -5.70 0.97
C PRO A 25 11.25 -6.95 1.42
N ASN A 26 11.38 -7.17 2.74
CA ASN A 26 12.08 -8.29 3.38
C ASN A 26 11.15 -9.41 3.85
N ASP A 27 9.96 -9.53 3.29
CA ASP A 27 8.92 -10.50 3.64
C ASP A 27 8.43 -10.36 5.11
N SER A 28 8.54 -9.16 5.69
CA SER A 28 7.92 -8.81 6.97
C SER A 28 6.60 -8.07 6.75
N ILE A 29 5.60 -8.41 7.58
CA ILE A 29 4.32 -7.72 7.62
C ILE A 29 4.18 -7.07 8.98
N TYR A 30 3.90 -5.79 9.00
CA TYR A 30 3.66 -5.02 10.22
C TYR A 30 2.17 -4.72 10.35
N VAL A 31 1.60 -5.01 11.50
CA VAL A 31 0.17 -4.78 11.79
C VAL A 31 0.05 -3.90 13.02
N PHE A 32 -0.76 -2.87 12.94
CA PHE A 32 -0.97 -1.97 14.08
C PHE A 32 -1.99 -2.57 15.07
N SER A 33 -1.71 -2.41 16.37
CA SER A 33 -2.55 -2.94 17.44
C SER A 33 -3.97 -2.37 17.42
N GLY A 34 -4.19 -1.15 16.91
CA GLY A 34 -5.51 -0.56 16.74
C GLY A 34 -6.39 -1.33 15.76
N LEU A 35 -5.81 -1.83 14.67
CA LEU A 35 -6.50 -2.70 13.73
C LEU A 35 -6.95 -4.00 14.40
N LEU A 36 -6.03 -4.67 15.11
CA LEU A 36 -6.30 -5.94 15.80
C LEU A 36 -7.34 -5.81 16.93
N LYS A 37 -7.49 -4.63 17.54
CA LYS A 37 -8.48 -4.38 18.60
C LYS A 37 -9.89 -4.18 18.06
N ASP A 38 -10.02 -3.56 16.90
CA ASP A 38 -11.31 -3.09 16.38
C ASP A 38 -11.90 -4.02 15.30
N MET A 39 -11.10 -4.98 14.79
CA MET A 39 -11.49 -5.92 13.74
C MET A 39 -11.58 -7.33 14.28
N ASP A 40 -12.53 -8.09 13.70
CA ASP A 40 -12.62 -9.53 13.95
C ASP A 40 -11.58 -10.31 13.13
N ASP A 41 -11.45 -11.61 13.41
CA ASP A 41 -10.42 -12.47 12.80
C ASP A 41 -10.55 -12.55 11.27
N ASP A 42 -11.78 -12.53 10.73
CA ASP A 42 -12.01 -12.57 9.28
C ASP A 42 -11.57 -11.26 8.62
N GLU A 43 -11.90 -10.12 9.24
CA GLU A 43 -11.47 -8.79 8.77
C GLU A 43 -9.94 -8.66 8.82
N VAL A 44 -9.31 -9.12 9.90
CA VAL A 44 -7.85 -9.17 10.04
C VAL A 44 -7.24 -10.07 8.98
N ALA A 45 -7.82 -11.24 8.73
CA ALA A 45 -7.33 -12.16 7.71
C ALA A 45 -7.40 -11.59 6.30
N ILE A 46 -8.45 -10.81 5.97
CA ILE A 46 -8.58 -10.10 4.69
C ILE A 46 -7.47 -9.06 4.53
N VAL A 47 -7.20 -8.26 5.57
CA VAL A 47 -6.11 -7.27 5.55
C VAL A 47 -4.74 -7.95 5.42
N LEU A 48 -4.48 -8.99 6.21
CA LEU A 48 -3.23 -9.74 6.14
C LEU A 48 -3.06 -10.45 4.80
N GLY A 49 -4.13 -10.97 4.22
CA GLY A 49 -4.14 -11.56 2.90
C GLY A 49 -3.72 -10.55 1.82
N HIS A 50 -4.25 -9.31 1.91
CA HIS A 50 -3.88 -8.22 1.02
C HIS A 50 -2.39 -7.87 1.13
N GLU A 51 -1.87 -7.71 2.35
CA GLU A 51 -0.45 -7.44 2.59
C GLU A 51 0.44 -8.61 2.12
N LEU A 52 0.00 -9.83 2.35
CA LEU A 52 0.68 -11.03 1.87
C LEU A 52 0.73 -11.08 0.34
N ALA A 53 -0.34 -10.64 -0.34
CA ALA A 53 -0.35 -10.53 -1.80
C ALA A 53 0.67 -9.50 -2.30
N HIS A 54 0.80 -8.36 -1.64
CA HIS A 54 1.86 -7.38 -1.95
C HIS A 54 3.26 -7.97 -1.78
N ALA A 55 3.50 -8.72 -0.72
CA ALA A 55 4.78 -9.37 -0.47
C ALA A 55 5.08 -10.47 -1.50
N THR A 56 4.13 -11.35 -1.79
CA THR A 56 4.31 -12.49 -2.72
C THR A 56 4.51 -12.08 -4.17
N HIS A 57 3.86 -10.98 -4.59
CA HIS A 57 4.00 -10.40 -5.92
C HIS A 57 5.13 -9.37 -6.02
N GLU A 58 5.91 -9.22 -4.94
CA GLU A 58 7.04 -8.28 -4.85
C GLU A 58 6.65 -6.82 -5.13
N HIS A 59 5.39 -6.43 -4.87
CA HIS A 59 4.93 -5.07 -5.11
C HIS A 59 5.75 -4.06 -4.32
N SER A 60 5.96 -4.30 -3.03
CA SER A 60 6.77 -3.45 -2.14
C SER A 60 8.22 -3.34 -2.63
N ARG A 61 8.81 -4.47 -3.07
CA ARG A 61 10.19 -4.48 -3.60
C ARG A 61 10.31 -3.71 -4.93
N LYS A 62 9.35 -3.91 -5.84
CA LYS A 62 9.29 -3.21 -7.13
C LYS A 62 9.09 -1.70 -6.94
N SER A 63 8.19 -1.32 -6.03
CA SER A 63 7.96 0.08 -5.70
C SER A 63 9.18 0.74 -5.08
N PHE A 64 9.83 0.09 -4.11
CA PHE A 64 11.05 0.59 -3.50
C PHE A 64 12.16 0.81 -4.55
N LYS A 65 12.40 -0.16 -5.45
CA LYS A 65 13.37 0.00 -6.54
C LYS A 65 12.99 1.15 -7.47
N LYS A 66 11.71 1.25 -7.86
CA LYS A 66 11.20 2.34 -8.70
C LYS A 66 11.43 3.69 -8.03
N THR A 67 11.08 3.82 -6.75
CA THR A 67 11.25 5.06 -5.96
C THR A 67 12.72 5.46 -5.89
N MET A 68 13.62 4.51 -5.59
CA MET A 68 15.06 4.79 -5.57
C MET A 68 15.59 5.27 -6.93
N LEU A 69 15.19 4.62 -8.02
CA LEU A 69 15.60 5.03 -9.36
C LEU A 69 15.12 6.43 -9.71
N ILE A 70 13.87 6.75 -9.36
CA ILE A 70 13.27 8.07 -9.59
C ILE A 70 14.00 9.13 -8.77
N GLN A 71 14.29 8.86 -7.49
CA GLN A 71 15.04 9.79 -6.64
C GLN A 71 16.46 10.02 -7.14
N LEU A 72 17.16 8.97 -7.58
CA LEU A 72 18.49 9.12 -8.17
C LEU A 72 18.47 9.93 -9.47
N ALA A 73 17.47 9.69 -10.34
CA ALA A 73 17.28 10.47 -11.55
C ALA A 73 16.96 11.95 -11.23
N ALA A 74 16.09 12.20 -10.23
CA ALA A 74 15.75 13.53 -9.78
C ALA A 74 16.98 14.29 -9.25
N LEU A 75 17.84 13.63 -8.47
CA LEU A 75 19.09 14.22 -7.99
C LEU A 75 20.03 14.55 -9.15
N GLY A 76 20.12 13.69 -10.16
CA GLY A 76 20.89 13.96 -11.37
C GLY A 76 20.40 15.19 -12.14
N VAL A 77 19.08 15.33 -12.31
CA VAL A 77 18.48 16.50 -12.96
C VAL A 77 18.78 17.80 -12.16
N VAL A 78 18.66 17.73 -10.83
CA VAL A 78 18.96 18.87 -9.95
C VAL A 78 20.43 19.28 -10.09
N ALA A 79 21.36 18.33 -10.05
CA ALA A 79 22.80 18.60 -10.15
C ALA A 79 23.17 19.30 -11.48
N VAL A 80 22.63 18.79 -12.61
CA VAL A 80 22.87 19.42 -13.93
C VAL A 80 22.24 20.82 -14.01
N ALA A 81 21.06 21.00 -13.45
CA ALA A 81 20.39 22.29 -13.44
C ALA A 81 21.09 23.33 -12.53
N GLU A 82 21.69 22.89 -11.42
CA GLU A 82 22.48 23.75 -10.55
C GLU A 82 23.71 24.31 -11.26
N GLU A 83 24.33 23.52 -12.10
CA GLU A 83 25.48 23.94 -12.91
C GLU A 83 25.10 24.96 -14.00
N ALA A 84 23.91 24.79 -14.59
CA ALA A 84 23.42 25.60 -15.69
C ALA A 84 22.71 26.90 -15.27
N MET A 85 22.19 26.99 -14.03
CA MET A 85 21.34 28.12 -13.56
C MET A 85 22.09 29.03 -12.59
N GLN A 86 22.19 30.31 -12.92
CA GLN A 86 22.82 31.32 -12.06
C GLN A 86 21.87 31.88 -10.99
N ASP A 87 20.55 31.78 -11.17
CA ASP A 87 19.53 32.29 -10.27
C ASP A 87 19.22 31.30 -9.13
N LYS A 88 19.57 31.68 -7.90
CA LYS A 88 19.36 30.83 -6.70
C LYS A 88 17.90 30.53 -6.42
N ASN A 89 16.97 31.47 -6.70
CA ASN A 89 15.56 31.28 -6.45
C ASN A 89 14.95 30.27 -7.44
N LYS A 90 15.35 30.37 -8.69
CA LYS A 90 14.93 29.40 -9.72
C LYS A 90 15.46 27.99 -9.45
N ARG A 91 16.70 27.88 -8.95
CA ARG A 91 17.25 26.59 -8.51
C ARG A 91 16.41 25.98 -7.38
N ALA A 92 16.10 26.76 -6.35
CA ALA A 92 15.32 26.28 -5.21
C ALA A 92 13.91 25.81 -5.66
N ILE A 93 13.26 26.56 -6.55
CA ILE A 93 11.95 26.19 -7.11
C ILE A 93 12.07 24.88 -7.91
N LEU A 94 13.11 24.72 -8.73
CA LEU A 94 13.32 23.51 -9.52
C LEU A 94 13.60 22.29 -8.62
N GLN A 95 14.42 22.44 -7.57
CA GLN A 95 14.69 21.39 -6.60
C GLN A 95 13.41 20.90 -5.93
N VAL A 96 12.59 21.82 -5.42
CA VAL A 96 11.31 21.47 -4.78
C VAL A 96 10.34 20.85 -5.77
N ALA A 97 10.19 21.40 -6.98
CA ALA A 97 9.30 20.86 -8.01
C ALA A 97 9.73 19.47 -8.47
N THR A 98 11.03 19.22 -8.62
CA THR A 98 11.57 17.91 -9.01
C THR A 98 11.36 16.88 -7.91
N LEU A 99 11.60 17.26 -6.66
CA LEU A 99 11.39 16.38 -5.51
C LEU A 99 9.91 16.03 -5.34
N LEU A 100 9.01 17.02 -5.42
CA LEU A 100 7.57 16.80 -5.33
C LEU A 100 7.05 15.97 -6.49
N GLY A 101 7.50 16.23 -7.71
CA GLY A 101 7.13 15.45 -8.89
C GLY A 101 7.62 14.00 -8.80
N ALA A 102 8.85 13.78 -8.37
CA ALA A 102 9.42 12.45 -8.15
C ALA A 102 8.67 11.69 -7.07
N THR A 103 8.32 12.36 -5.97
CA THR A 103 7.55 11.77 -4.86
C THR A 103 6.13 11.40 -5.30
N ALA A 104 5.44 12.30 -6.01
CA ALA A 104 4.11 12.04 -6.54
C ALA A 104 4.08 10.88 -7.52
N TRP A 105 5.11 10.77 -8.37
CA TRP A 105 5.23 9.63 -9.29
C TRP A 105 5.60 8.32 -8.57
N ALA A 106 6.43 8.39 -7.53
CA ALA A 106 6.86 7.21 -6.78
C ALA A 106 5.70 6.60 -5.97
N ASN A 107 4.82 7.43 -5.39
CA ASN A 107 3.71 7.01 -4.54
C ASN A 107 2.51 6.40 -5.30
N GLY A 108 2.58 6.27 -6.61
CA GLY A 108 1.56 5.59 -7.38
C GLY A 108 1.82 4.08 -7.47
N TYR A 109 1.38 3.28 -6.48
CA TYR A 109 0.96 1.93 -6.84
C TYR A 109 -0.20 2.08 -7.82
N GLY A 110 -0.01 1.65 -9.03
CA GLY A 110 -1.10 1.69 -9.97
C GLY A 110 -2.28 0.92 -9.38
N ARG A 111 -3.50 1.42 -9.57
CA ARG A 111 -4.76 0.72 -9.21
C ARG A 111 -4.74 -0.76 -9.56
N PHE A 112 -3.99 -1.13 -10.60
CA PHE A 112 -3.76 -2.51 -11.00
C PHE A 112 -3.11 -3.38 -9.92
N HIS A 113 -2.12 -2.90 -9.18
CA HIS A 113 -1.48 -3.67 -8.11
C HIS A 113 -2.40 -3.84 -6.90
N GLU A 114 -3.22 -2.83 -6.63
CA GLU A 114 -4.22 -2.88 -5.57
C GLU A 114 -5.34 -3.87 -5.91
N ASP A 115 -5.88 -3.80 -7.12
CA ASP A 115 -6.89 -4.76 -7.60
C ASP A 115 -6.34 -6.20 -7.61
N GLN A 116 -5.07 -6.36 -7.92
CA GLN A 116 -4.41 -7.67 -7.85
C GLN A 116 -4.24 -8.12 -6.40
N ALA A 117 -3.79 -7.24 -5.50
CA ALA A 117 -3.61 -7.55 -4.10
C ALA A 117 -4.95 -7.87 -3.41
N ASP A 118 -6.01 -7.17 -3.75
CA ASP A 118 -7.35 -7.45 -3.26
C ASP A 118 -7.83 -8.83 -3.66
N ARG A 119 -7.78 -9.18 -4.95
CA ARG A 119 -8.22 -10.49 -5.45
C ARG A 119 -7.39 -11.64 -4.90
N VAL A 120 -6.08 -11.52 -4.94
CA VAL A 120 -5.18 -12.55 -4.44
C VAL A 120 -5.28 -12.66 -2.92
N GLY A 121 -5.38 -11.53 -2.22
CA GLY A 121 -5.52 -11.47 -0.77
C GLY A 121 -6.82 -12.10 -0.27
N LEU A 122 -7.95 -11.84 -0.94
CA LEU A 122 -9.21 -12.55 -0.67
C LEU A 122 -9.06 -14.06 -0.81
N ARG A 123 -8.39 -14.51 -1.87
CA ARG A 123 -8.15 -15.93 -2.08
C ARG A 123 -7.31 -16.52 -0.94
N TYR A 124 -6.27 -15.83 -0.49
CA TYR A 124 -5.45 -16.27 0.64
C TYR A 124 -6.28 -16.41 1.92
N ALA A 125 -7.14 -15.42 2.22
CA ALA A 125 -8.02 -15.48 3.38
C ALA A 125 -9.04 -16.63 3.26
N ALA A 126 -9.68 -16.80 2.11
CA ALA A 126 -10.63 -17.89 1.85
C ALA A 126 -9.99 -19.28 1.98
N GLU A 127 -8.79 -19.48 1.42
CA GLU A 127 -8.02 -20.72 1.56
C GLU A 127 -7.55 -20.96 3.00
N GLY A 128 -7.43 -19.89 3.80
CA GLY A 128 -7.20 -19.96 5.24
C GLY A 128 -8.43 -20.32 6.07
N GLY A 129 -9.60 -20.42 5.43
CA GLY A 129 -10.87 -20.75 6.09
C GLY A 129 -11.63 -19.57 6.68
N PHE A 130 -11.26 -18.34 6.31
CA PHE A 130 -11.88 -17.10 6.80
C PHE A 130 -13.04 -16.65 5.90
N ASP A 131 -14.01 -15.94 6.50
CA ASP A 131 -15.17 -15.41 5.78
C ASP A 131 -14.82 -14.13 5.01
N VAL A 132 -14.56 -14.29 3.73
CA VAL A 132 -14.20 -13.18 2.83
C VAL A 132 -15.39 -12.29 2.44
N SER A 133 -16.63 -12.69 2.74
CA SER A 133 -17.83 -11.88 2.46
C SER A 133 -17.82 -10.56 3.26
N LYS A 134 -17.01 -10.46 4.31
CA LYS A 134 -16.81 -9.25 5.12
C LYS A 134 -15.95 -8.18 4.43
N GLY A 135 -15.25 -8.51 3.36
CA GLY A 135 -14.33 -7.61 2.66
C GLY A 135 -14.93 -6.25 2.27
N PRO A 136 -16.08 -6.19 1.57
CA PRO A 136 -16.70 -4.93 1.20
C PRO A 136 -17.05 -4.05 2.42
N ARG A 137 -17.58 -4.67 3.49
CA ARG A 137 -17.88 -3.96 4.74
C ARG A 137 -16.64 -3.42 5.43
N LEU A 138 -15.55 -4.19 5.43
CA LEU A 138 -14.27 -3.77 5.99
C LEU A 138 -13.79 -2.47 5.35
N TRP A 139 -13.78 -2.38 4.02
CA TRP A 139 -13.34 -1.17 3.33
C TRP A 139 -14.27 0.02 3.52
N ASN A 140 -15.58 -0.21 3.67
CA ASN A 140 -16.51 0.86 4.06
C ASN A 140 -16.20 1.39 5.47
N ARG A 141 -15.88 0.53 6.43
CA ARG A 141 -15.44 0.95 7.78
C ARG A 141 -14.16 1.80 7.73
N PHE A 142 -13.21 1.45 6.87
CA PHE A 142 -12.02 2.30 6.66
C PHE A 142 -12.41 3.66 6.08
N ALA A 143 -13.28 3.70 5.07
CA ALA A 143 -13.76 4.94 4.48
C ALA A 143 -14.51 5.82 5.51
N GLU A 144 -15.35 5.24 6.34
CA GLU A 144 -16.07 5.94 7.42
C GLU A 144 -15.11 6.52 8.47
N LYS A 145 -14.10 5.73 8.89
CA LYS A 145 -13.15 6.14 9.93
C LYS A 145 -12.20 7.25 9.48
N TYR A 146 -11.70 7.15 8.27
CA TYR A 146 -10.64 8.04 7.79
C TYR A 146 -11.13 9.04 6.74
N GLY A 147 -12.20 8.72 6.01
CA GLY A 147 -12.77 9.59 4.97
C GLY A 147 -11.75 9.98 3.90
N ASN A 148 -11.90 11.19 3.39
CA ASN A 148 -10.97 11.81 2.45
C ASN A 148 -9.89 12.66 3.17
N SER A 149 -9.60 12.39 4.44
CA SER A 149 -8.63 13.19 5.19
C SER A 149 -7.20 12.93 4.70
N PRO A 150 -6.29 13.93 4.79
CA PRO A 150 -4.88 13.74 4.49
C PRO A 150 -4.21 12.62 5.33
N LYS A 151 -4.77 12.31 6.50
CA LYS A 151 -4.34 11.18 7.34
C LYS A 151 -4.67 9.82 6.71
N ALA A 152 -5.82 9.71 6.02
CA ALA A 152 -6.16 8.54 5.24
C ALA A 152 -5.14 8.31 4.11
N LEU A 153 -4.66 9.39 3.48
CA LEU A 153 -3.65 9.33 2.41
C LEU A 153 -2.25 8.94 2.93
N ASN A 154 -1.94 9.18 4.21
CA ASN A 154 -0.61 8.97 4.77
C ASN A 154 -0.41 7.63 5.47
N PHE A 155 -1.48 6.85 5.74
CA PHE A 155 -1.40 5.58 6.43
C PHE A 155 -1.65 4.41 5.48
N PHE A 156 -2.81 3.82 5.51
CA PHE A 156 -3.13 2.67 4.67
C PHE A 156 -3.28 3.05 3.18
N PHE A 157 -3.56 4.33 2.90
CA PHE A 157 -3.89 4.84 1.57
C PHE A 157 -2.81 5.70 0.91
N GLY A 158 -1.68 5.95 1.59
CA GLY A 158 -0.56 6.64 0.96
C GLY A 158 -0.02 5.88 -0.25
N ASP A 159 -0.10 4.55 -0.16
CA ASP A 159 0.35 3.62 -1.20
C ASP A 159 -0.80 2.84 -1.85
N HIS A 160 -2.05 2.94 -1.35
CA HIS A 160 -3.21 2.14 -1.77
C HIS A 160 -4.36 2.99 -2.34
N SER A 161 -5.21 2.40 -3.18
CA SER A 161 -6.34 3.09 -3.81
C SER A 161 -7.50 3.39 -2.84
N VAL A 162 -8.43 4.27 -3.25
CA VAL A 162 -9.56 4.72 -2.43
C VAL A 162 -10.43 3.54 -1.97
N ALA A 163 -10.79 3.53 -0.68
CA ALA A 163 -11.53 2.43 -0.04
C ALA A 163 -12.89 2.13 -0.68
N GLU A 164 -13.59 3.14 -1.19
CA GLU A 164 -14.89 2.97 -1.87
C GLU A 164 -14.75 2.17 -3.18
N ASP A 165 -13.70 2.42 -3.97
CA ASP A 165 -13.43 1.66 -5.19
C ASP A 165 -13.11 0.20 -4.85
N ARG A 166 -12.35 -0.03 -3.78
CA ARG A 166 -12.01 -1.35 -3.29
C ARG A 166 -13.24 -2.13 -2.82
N SER A 167 -14.13 -1.51 -2.04
CA SER A 167 -15.40 -2.12 -1.61
C SER A 167 -16.22 -2.61 -2.81
N ARG A 168 -16.37 -1.79 -3.87
CA ARG A 168 -17.09 -2.17 -5.08
C ARG A 168 -16.41 -3.31 -5.84
N ASN A 169 -15.09 -3.27 -5.99
CA ASN A 169 -14.34 -4.30 -6.69
C ASN A 169 -14.43 -5.65 -5.97
N LEU A 170 -14.31 -5.65 -4.64
CA LEU A 170 -14.45 -6.87 -3.84
C LEU A 170 -15.86 -7.45 -3.88
N THR A 171 -16.90 -6.62 -3.81
CA THR A 171 -18.28 -7.08 -3.98
C THR A 171 -18.46 -7.81 -5.31
N ARG A 172 -17.90 -7.27 -6.38
CA ARG A 172 -17.96 -7.91 -7.71
C ARG A 172 -17.15 -9.21 -7.76
N GLU A 173 -15.97 -9.23 -7.18
CA GLU A 173 -15.09 -10.42 -7.16
C GLU A 173 -15.74 -11.56 -6.38
N ILE A 174 -16.31 -11.29 -5.21
CA ILE A 174 -17.02 -12.29 -4.38
C ILE A 174 -18.26 -12.84 -5.10
N ALA A 175 -18.96 -12.02 -5.88
CA ALA A 175 -20.13 -12.46 -6.65
C ALA A 175 -19.78 -13.34 -7.86
N LEU A 176 -18.52 -13.33 -8.31
CA LEU A 176 -18.04 -14.11 -9.47
C LEU A 176 -17.41 -15.45 -9.09
N ASN A 177 -17.13 -15.70 -7.82
CA ASN A 177 -16.51 -16.90 -7.26
C ASN A 177 -17.43 -17.63 -6.30
#